data_7237bb2cf6db4392b3e39a9b702041a5
#
_entry.id   7237bb2cf6db4392b3e39a9b702041a5
#
_cell.length_a   1.000
_cell.length_b   1.000
_cell.length_c   1.000
_cell.angle_alpha   90.00
_cell.angle_beta   90.00
_cell.angle_gamma   90.00
#
_symmetry.space_group_name_H-M   'P 1'
#
loop_
_entity.id
_entity.type
_entity.pdbx_description
1 polymer ?
#
loop_
_entity_poly.entity_id
_entity_poly.type
_entity_poly.pdbx_seq_one_letter_code
_entity_poly.pdbx_strand_id
1 'polypeptide(L)'
;MRATSFARGVRPAMLSLLVAAGALAAGQAAAVPPAEIYKRAQQEKPALIDTMKTLVSIESGSKDLDGLDKIAGVIADRLRLLGGDVKLVDPTDHAYRMADTPEKIGKMVLARFKGEGKRNIMLIAHMDTVYLKGMLAQQPFRIDGDRAYGLGIADDKNGVAVILHTVSILQSVGFKQYGTLTVLINGDEEISSPGARILLAKLGAEQDAVFSCEGTRVSSDKLSLATSGIGAILLDVKGKASHAGGAPEQGRNALYELSHQVLQLRDLSNPQTGLKVNWTLAQAGTNRNVIPATASAQADVRLLRAADADKLEDTINERIKTRLIPDTLVTARFERRRPPLEATPASHRLGEHAQKIYGELGKSLEIDDKAEGGGTDAAFAASRTQAPVLERFGLAGAGAHSNDAEYVDLNSIVPRLYLLSRMIMDVSRDRVGGAR
;
A
#
# COMPACT_ATOMS: atom_id res chain seq x y z
N MET A 1 -12.89 -17.24 106.42
CA MET A 1 -13.66 -18.50 106.48
C MET A 1 -14.10 -18.84 105.06
N ARG A 2 -13.63 -19.96 104.51
CA ARG A 2 -14.25 -21.02 103.68
C ARG A 2 -15.34 -20.56 102.69
N ALA A 3 -15.44 -20.95 101.46
CA ALA A 3 -15.22 -22.28 100.86
C ALA A 3 -15.22 -22.17 99.36
N THR A 4 -14.58 -23.10 98.74
CA THR A 4 -14.45 -23.58 97.38
C THR A 4 -15.78 -23.96 96.73
N SER A 5 -15.92 -23.71 95.42
CA SER A 5 -16.71 -24.57 94.52
C SER A 5 -16.24 -24.53 93.08
N PHE A 6 -15.99 -25.74 92.53
CA PHE A 6 -15.64 -26.05 91.16
C PHE A 6 -16.85 -25.93 90.25
N ALA A 7 -16.66 -25.35 89.04
CA ALA A 7 -17.58 -25.65 87.95
C ALA A 7 -16.77 -25.75 86.62
N ARG A 8 -16.96 -26.88 85.96
CA ARG A 8 -16.34 -27.31 84.71
C ARG A 8 -16.89 -26.52 83.51
N GLY A 9 -15.97 -25.94 82.78
CA GLY A 9 -16.29 -25.24 81.52
C GLY A 9 -16.32 -26.19 80.29
N VAL A 10 -17.37 -26.07 79.51
CA VAL A 10 -17.55 -26.70 78.22
C VAL A 10 -16.84 -25.87 77.18
N ARG A 11 -15.94 -26.49 76.42
CA ARG A 11 -15.30 -25.86 75.26
C ARG A 11 -16.20 -26.02 74.03
N PRO A 12 -16.50 -24.95 73.26
CA PRO A 12 -17.05 -25.12 71.91
C PRO A 12 -15.92 -25.37 70.89
N ALA A 13 -16.14 -26.41 70.11
CA ALA A 13 -15.27 -26.74 68.90
C ALA A 13 -15.40 -25.67 67.88
N MET A 14 -14.31 -24.97 67.52
CA MET A 14 -14.21 -24.12 66.37
C MET A 14 -14.06 -25.00 65.13
N LEU A 15 -15.09 -24.99 64.22
CA LEU A 15 -15.09 -25.60 62.93
C LEU A 15 -14.33 -24.61 61.97
N SER A 16 -13.08 -24.94 61.64
CA SER A 16 -12.28 -24.17 60.68
C SER A 16 -12.75 -24.49 59.27
N LEU A 17 -13.48 -23.55 58.64
CA LEU A 17 -13.79 -23.58 57.20
C LEU A 17 -12.52 -23.19 56.42
N LEU A 18 -11.85 -24.18 55.83
CA LEU A 18 -10.83 -23.94 54.80
C LEU A 18 -11.54 -23.49 53.49
N VAL A 19 -11.53 -22.18 53.24
CA VAL A 19 -11.85 -21.63 51.92
C VAL A 19 -10.63 -21.86 51.04
N ALA A 20 -10.67 -22.86 50.17
CA ALA A 20 -9.69 -23.05 49.12
C ALA A 20 -9.92 -21.94 48.06
N ALA A 21 -9.12 -20.87 48.14
CA ALA A 21 -9.01 -19.88 47.08
C ALA A 21 -8.28 -20.53 45.92
N GLY A 22 -9.04 -21.05 44.95
CA GLY A 22 -8.54 -21.45 43.64
C GLY A 22 -8.04 -20.22 42.90
N ALA A 23 -6.73 -19.95 42.96
CA ALA A 23 -6.07 -19.00 42.07
C ALA A 23 -6.16 -19.54 40.65
N LEU A 24 -7.09 -19.01 39.87
CA LEU A 24 -7.05 -19.09 38.40
C LEU A 24 -5.76 -18.37 37.98
N ALA A 25 -4.67 -19.11 37.84
CA ALA A 25 -3.50 -18.69 37.12
C ALA A 25 -3.91 -18.57 35.63
N ALA A 26 -4.29 -17.36 35.22
CA ALA A 26 -4.31 -16.99 33.84
C ALA A 26 -2.88 -17.17 33.31
N GLY A 27 -2.61 -18.32 32.67
CA GLY A 27 -1.33 -18.61 32.09
C GLY A 27 -1.02 -17.54 31.05
N GLN A 28 -0.08 -16.64 31.37
CA GLN A 28 0.52 -15.76 30.40
C GLN A 28 1.15 -16.68 29.36
N ALA A 29 0.60 -16.69 28.14
CA ALA A 29 1.20 -17.41 27.02
C ALA A 29 2.68 -17.01 26.92
N ALA A 30 3.57 -17.98 27.09
CA ALA A 30 5.01 -17.74 27.07
C ALA A 30 5.41 -16.99 25.79
N ALA A 31 6.22 -15.95 25.93
CA ALA A 31 6.66 -15.17 24.79
C ALA A 31 7.46 -16.07 23.84
N VAL A 32 7.06 -16.13 22.56
CA VAL A 32 7.82 -16.87 21.54
C VAL A 32 9.20 -16.22 21.39
N PRO A 33 10.30 -16.99 21.56
CA PRO A 33 11.65 -16.42 21.48
C PRO A 33 11.98 -15.89 20.06
N PRO A 34 12.76 -14.82 19.93
CA PRO A 34 13.24 -14.33 18.63
C PRO A 34 13.92 -15.40 17.76
N ALA A 35 14.73 -16.26 18.37
CA ALA A 35 15.41 -17.36 17.71
C ALA A 35 14.44 -18.36 17.04
N GLU A 36 13.27 -18.62 17.63
CA GLU A 36 12.25 -19.49 17.02
C GLU A 36 11.65 -18.85 15.77
N ILE A 37 11.37 -17.54 15.81
CA ILE A 37 10.85 -16.81 14.63
C ILE A 37 11.87 -16.83 13.50
N TYR A 38 13.15 -16.61 13.81
CA TYR A 38 14.22 -16.68 12.81
C TYR A 38 14.33 -18.08 12.18
N LYS A 39 14.28 -19.13 13.00
CA LYS A 39 14.25 -20.52 12.54
C LYS A 39 13.07 -20.79 11.62
N ARG A 40 11.86 -20.32 11.98
CA ARG A 40 10.68 -20.45 11.14
C ARG A 40 10.83 -19.71 9.81
N ALA A 41 11.37 -18.49 9.83
CA ALA A 41 11.65 -17.74 8.61
C ALA A 41 12.61 -18.48 7.68
N GLN A 42 13.64 -19.16 8.22
CA GLN A 42 14.54 -20.02 7.44
C GLN A 42 13.80 -21.22 6.82
N GLN A 43 12.91 -21.87 7.57
CA GLN A 43 12.12 -22.99 7.11
C GLN A 43 11.10 -22.62 6.03
N GLU A 44 10.54 -21.40 6.08
CA GLU A 44 9.58 -20.89 5.10
C GLU A 44 10.23 -20.46 3.76
N LYS A 45 11.57 -20.24 3.71
CA LYS A 45 12.23 -19.74 2.50
C LYS A 45 11.95 -20.56 1.24
N PRO A 46 12.08 -21.91 1.23
CA PRO A 46 11.78 -22.71 0.04
C PRO A 46 10.32 -22.59 -0.41
N ALA A 47 9.37 -22.65 0.55
CA ALA A 47 7.96 -22.57 0.26
C ALA A 47 7.54 -21.17 -0.25
N LEU A 48 8.20 -20.10 0.22
CA LEU A 48 8.00 -18.75 -0.30
C LEU A 48 8.46 -18.64 -1.76
N ILE A 49 9.59 -19.23 -2.11
CA ILE A 49 10.09 -19.27 -3.50
C ILE A 49 9.08 -19.98 -4.41
N ASP A 50 8.52 -21.12 -3.97
CA ASP A 50 7.48 -21.84 -4.72
C ASP A 50 6.19 -21.03 -4.85
N THR A 51 5.84 -20.27 -3.82
CA THR A 51 4.71 -19.34 -3.86
C THR A 51 4.94 -18.24 -4.89
N MET A 52 6.11 -17.59 -4.90
CA MET A 52 6.46 -16.59 -5.92
C MET A 52 6.39 -17.18 -7.32
N LYS A 53 6.96 -18.39 -7.53
CA LYS A 53 6.87 -19.09 -8.82
C LYS A 53 5.43 -19.28 -9.26
N THR A 54 4.53 -19.69 -8.36
CA THR A 54 3.11 -19.87 -8.64
C THR A 54 2.44 -18.57 -9.02
N LEU A 55 2.65 -17.49 -8.26
CA LEU A 55 2.04 -16.18 -8.52
C LEU A 55 2.56 -15.55 -9.82
N VAL A 56 3.86 -15.63 -10.07
CA VAL A 56 4.49 -15.10 -11.31
C VAL A 56 4.01 -15.87 -12.55
N SER A 57 3.69 -17.15 -12.42
CA SER A 57 3.17 -17.97 -13.52
C SER A 57 1.71 -17.64 -13.90
N ILE A 58 1.10 -16.66 -13.27
CA ILE A 58 -0.23 -16.15 -13.61
C ILE A 58 -0.07 -14.71 -14.07
N GLU A 59 -0.42 -14.42 -15.33
CA GLU A 59 -0.52 -13.05 -15.82
C GLU A 59 -1.65 -12.32 -15.10
N SER A 60 -1.37 -11.12 -14.63
CA SER A 60 -2.31 -10.35 -13.82
C SER A 60 -2.19 -8.84 -14.09
N GLY A 61 -2.09 -8.45 -15.36
CA GLY A 61 -2.14 -7.03 -15.72
C GLY A 61 -3.44 -6.39 -15.20
N SER A 62 -3.40 -5.13 -14.76
CA SER A 62 -4.56 -4.45 -14.11
C SER A 62 -5.85 -4.48 -14.93
N LYS A 63 -5.76 -4.73 -16.25
CA LYS A 63 -6.91 -4.84 -17.18
C LYS A 63 -7.22 -6.28 -17.58
N ASP A 64 -6.43 -7.29 -17.15
CA ASP A 64 -6.67 -8.70 -17.43
C ASP A 64 -7.53 -9.31 -16.31
N LEU A 65 -8.85 -9.14 -16.40
CA LEU A 65 -9.79 -9.60 -15.38
C LEU A 65 -9.74 -11.12 -15.14
N ASP A 66 -9.52 -11.91 -16.19
CA ASP A 66 -9.41 -13.38 -16.08
C ASP A 66 -8.16 -13.78 -15.28
N GLY A 67 -7.04 -13.11 -15.56
CA GLY A 67 -5.80 -13.30 -14.82
C GLY A 67 -5.90 -12.86 -13.37
N LEU A 68 -6.52 -11.70 -13.14
CA LEU A 68 -6.78 -11.18 -11.78
C LEU A 68 -7.71 -12.09 -10.98
N ASP A 69 -8.78 -12.61 -11.57
CA ASP A 69 -9.67 -13.57 -10.89
C ASP A 69 -8.94 -14.85 -10.52
N LYS A 70 -8.06 -15.34 -11.42
CA LYS A 70 -7.27 -16.54 -11.19
C LYS A 70 -6.27 -16.38 -10.05
N ILE A 71 -5.49 -15.30 -10.04
CA ILE A 71 -4.50 -15.04 -8.98
C ILE A 71 -5.19 -14.73 -7.65
N ALA A 72 -6.30 -13.98 -7.66
CA ALA A 72 -7.12 -13.72 -6.47
C ALA A 72 -7.66 -15.02 -5.85
N GLY A 73 -8.10 -15.97 -6.68
CA GLY A 73 -8.53 -17.31 -6.23
C GLY A 73 -7.42 -18.05 -5.51
N VAL A 74 -6.22 -18.11 -6.10
CA VAL A 74 -5.05 -18.77 -5.49
C VAL A 74 -4.69 -18.14 -4.13
N ILE A 75 -4.67 -16.81 -4.06
CA ILE A 75 -4.34 -16.08 -2.83
C ILE A 75 -5.43 -16.31 -1.76
N ALA A 76 -6.71 -16.23 -2.15
CA ALA A 76 -7.83 -16.45 -1.25
C ALA A 76 -7.81 -17.86 -0.64
N ASP A 77 -7.55 -18.88 -1.45
CA ASP A 77 -7.49 -20.26 -0.97
C ASP A 77 -6.32 -20.47 0.00
N ARG A 78 -5.16 -19.88 -0.26
CA ARG A 78 -4.02 -19.92 0.67
C ARG A 78 -4.35 -19.25 2.00
N LEU A 79 -4.98 -18.07 2.00
CA LEU A 79 -5.38 -17.38 3.22
C LEU A 79 -6.47 -18.15 4.01
N ARG A 80 -7.40 -18.84 3.31
CA ARG A 80 -8.38 -19.75 3.96
C ARG A 80 -7.69 -20.94 4.64
N LEU A 81 -6.73 -21.58 3.97
CA LEU A 81 -5.95 -22.67 4.56
C LEU A 81 -5.17 -22.24 5.81
N LEU A 82 -4.77 -20.96 5.87
CA LEU A 82 -4.15 -20.35 7.05
C LEU A 82 -5.18 -19.93 8.14
N GLY A 83 -6.47 -20.25 7.97
CA GLY A 83 -7.52 -19.98 8.96
C GLY A 83 -8.13 -18.58 8.88
N GLY A 84 -7.94 -17.85 7.80
CA GLY A 84 -8.55 -16.54 7.58
C GLY A 84 -10.03 -16.60 7.18
N ASP A 85 -10.86 -15.67 7.68
CA ASP A 85 -12.16 -15.36 7.09
C ASP A 85 -11.92 -14.52 5.83
N VAL A 86 -12.11 -15.14 4.65
CA VAL A 86 -11.69 -14.59 3.35
C VAL A 86 -12.88 -14.27 2.46
N LYS A 87 -12.90 -13.03 1.96
CA LYS A 87 -13.88 -12.53 0.99
C LYS A 87 -13.17 -12.03 -0.27
N LEU A 88 -13.76 -12.34 -1.43
CA LEU A 88 -13.45 -11.65 -2.68
C LEU A 88 -14.40 -10.46 -2.80
N VAL A 89 -13.84 -9.27 -2.92
CA VAL A 89 -14.59 -8.02 -2.98
C VAL A 89 -14.49 -7.45 -4.40
N ASP A 90 -15.65 -7.30 -5.06
CA ASP A 90 -15.73 -6.60 -6.35
C ASP A 90 -15.88 -5.10 -6.10
N PRO A 91 -14.93 -4.26 -6.52
CA PRO A 91 -14.98 -2.82 -6.28
C PRO A 91 -15.67 -2.03 -7.39
N THR A 92 -16.12 -2.67 -8.48
CA THR A 92 -16.49 -2.01 -9.75
C THR A 92 -17.55 -0.92 -9.55
N ASP A 93 -18.61 -1.20 -8.78
CA ASP A 93 -19.74 -0.29 -8.57
C ASP A 93 -19.40 0.92 -7.70
N HIS A 94 -18.33 0.85 -6.93
CA HIS A 94 -17.90 1.91 -6.00
C HIS A 94 -16.56 2.55 -6.40
N ALA A 95 -16.09 2.28 -7.61
CA ALA A 95 -14.82 2.77 -8.09
C ALA A 95 -14.80 4.29 -8.27
N TYR A 96 -13.72 4.90 -7.84
CA TYR A 96 -13.42 6.30 -8.15
C TYR A 96 -13.08 6.42 -9.63
N ARG A 97 -13.85 7.22 -10.39
CA ARG A 97 -13.67 7.34 -11.84
C ARG A 97 -12.69 8.45 -12.21
N MET A 98 -11.55 8.03 -12.75
CA MET A 98 -10.53 8.86 -13.39
C MET A 98 -10.70 8.76 -14.92
N ALA A 99 -9.96 9.59 -15.66
CA ALA A 99 -10.06 9.63 -17.13
C ALA A 99 -9.79 8.28 -17.81
N ASP A 100 -8.91 7.46 -17.21
CA ASP A 100 -8.44 6.17 -17.72
C ASP A 100 -8.89 4.96 -16.89
N THR A 101 -9.78 5.16 -15.91
CA THR A 101 -10.32 4.05 -15.11
C THR A 101 -11.09 3.09 -16.02
N PRO A 102 -10.75 1.79 -16.03
CA PRO A 102 -11.47 0.80 -16.81
C PRO A 102 -12.92 0.64 -16.30
N GLU A 103 -13.80 0.17 -17.19
CA GLU A 103 -15.21 -0.07 -16.84
C GLU A 103 -15.34 -1.08 -15.69
N LYS A 104 -14.58 -2.17 -15.76
CA LYS A 104 -14.52 -3.20 -14.72
C LYS A 104 -13.13 -3.25 -14.08
N ILE A 105 -13.09 -3.53 -12.79
CA ILE A 105 -11.88 -3.59 -11.98
C ILE A 105 -11.74 -4.99 -11.39
N GLY A 106 -10.50 -5.47 -11.26
CA GLY A 106 -10.22 -6.77 -10.65
C GLY A 106 -10.67 -6.86 -9.19
N LYS A 107 -11.09 -8.05 -8.76
CA LYS A 107 -11.50 -8.28 -7.37
C LYS A 107 -10.33 -8.14 -6.41
N MET A 108 -10.64 -7.72 -5.20
CA MET A 108 -9.70 -7.68 -4.07
C MET A 108 -9.87 -8.93 -3.19
N VAL A 109 -8.79 -9.37 -2.57
CA VAL A 109 -8.80 -10.41 -1.55
C VAL A 109 -8.72 -9.74 -0.18
N LEU A 110 -9.78 -9.84 0.61
CA LEU A 110 -9.84 -9.37 2.00
C LEU A 110 -9.90 -10.58 2.94
N ALA A 111 -8.90 -10.73 3.81
CA ALA A 111 -8.88 -11.75 4.84
C ALA A 111 -8.78 -11.13 6.23
N ARG A 112 -9.44 -11.74 7.21
CA ARG A 112 -9.36 -11.37 8.62
C ARG A 112 -9.04 -12.57 9.47
N PHE A 113 -8.04 -12.43 10.33
CA PHE A 113 -7.65 -13.39 11.33
C PHE A 113 -8.01 -12.80 12.71
N LYS A 114 -8.94 -13.42 13.40
CA LYS A 114 -9.32 -12.99 14.75
C LYS A 114 -8.33 -13.53 15.76
N GLY A 115 -7.78 -12.65 16.56
CA GLY A 115 -6.89 -12.96 17.66
C GLY A 115 -7.55 -12.85 19.03
N GLU A 116 -6.71 -12.86 20.06
CA GLU A 116 -7.09 -12.81 21.49
C GLU A 116 -6.63 -11.50 22.14
N GLY A 117 -5.86 -10.69 21.42
CA GLY A 117 -5.33 -9.41 21.88
C GLY A 117 -6.25 -8.22 21.57
N LYS A 118 -5.67 -7.02 21.61
CA LYS A 118 -6.43 -5.77 21.45
C LYS A 118 -6.05 -4.98 20.22
N ARG A 119 -4.81 -5.11 19.72
CA ARG A 119 -4.28 -4.30 18.64
C ARG A 119 -4.69 -4.84 17.29
N ASN A 120 -5.24 -3.99 16.45
CA ASN A 120 -5.58 -4.32 15.08
C ASN A 120 -4.43 -3.94 14.15
N ILE A 121 -4.05 -4.85 13.28
CA ILE A 121 -2.92 -4.67 12.36
C ILE A 121 -3.38 -5.01 10.95
N MET A 122 -2.95 -4.23 9.97
CA MET A 122 -3.26 -4.47 8.57
C MET A 122 -2.00 -4.69 7.75
N LEU A 123 -2.05 -5.68 6.87
CA LEU A 123 -1.04 -5.96 5.84
C LEU A 123 -1.66 -5.67 4.48
N ILE A 124 -0.96 -4.94 3.63
CA ILE A 124 -1.40 -4.62 2.27
C ILE A 124 -0.33 -4.96 1.24
N ALA A 125 -0.77 -5.42 0.09
CA ALA A 125 0.02 -5.69 -1.12
C ALA A 125 -0.91 -5.63 -2.33
N HIS A 126 -0.36 -5.68 -3.55
CA HIS A 126 -1.17 -5.79 -4.75
C HIS A 126 -0.75 -6.99 -5.62
N MET A 127 -1.69 -7.48 -6.40
CA MET A 127 -1.47 -8.65 -7.25
C MET A 127 -1.51 -8.33 -8.74
N ASP A 128 -1.92 -7.11 -9.08
CA ASP A 128 -1.88 -6.64 -10.47
C ASP A 128 -0.47 -6.19 -10.88
N THR A 129 -0.26 -6.03 -12.16
CA THR A 129 1.02 -5.64 -12.75
C THR A 129 0.79 -4.74 -13.96
N VAL A 130 1.83 -4.01 -14.38
CA VAL A 130 1.83 -3.21 -15.62
C VAL A 130 1.92 -4.06 -16.91
N TYR A 131 2.21 -5.36 -16.79
CA TYR A 131 2.52 -6.22 -17.93
C TYR A 131 1.28 -6.66 -18.69
N LEU A 132 1.42 -6.74 -20.01
CA LEU A 132 0.33 -7.14 -20.89
C LEU A 132 0.24 -8.67 -21.03
N LYS A 133 -0.96 -9.15 -21.32
CA LYS A 133 -1.21 -10.57 -21.59
C LYS A 133 -0.34 -11.11 -22.73
N GLY A 134 0.26 -12.29 -22.52
CA GLY A 134 1.16 -12.96 -23.44
C GLY A 134 2.66 -12.72 -23.20
N MET A 135 3.02 -11.74 -22.33
CA MET A 135 4.41 -11.44 -22.03
C MET A 135 5.10 -12.54 -21.19
N LEU A 136 4.34 -13.28 -20.39
CA LEU A 136 4.85 -14.38 -19.58
C LEU A 136 5.55 -15.47 -20.42
N ALA A 137 5.09 -15.70 -21.66
CA ALA A 137 5.71 -16.68 -22.56
C ALA A 137 7.17 -16.33 -22.89
N GLN A 138 7.52 -15.04 -22.90
CA GLN A 138 8.86 -14.54 -23.17
C GLN A 138 9.72 -14.44 -21.90
N GLN A 139 9.09 -14.28 -20.75
CA GLN A 139 9.75 -14.06 -19.46
C GLN A 139 9.17 -14.94 -18.34
N PRO A 140 9.32 -16.28 -18.47
CA PRO A 140 8.88 -17.18 -17.41
C PRO A 140 9.72 -17.01 -16.14
N PHE A 141 9.15 -17.44 -15.01
CA PHE A 141 9.89 -17.50 -13.76
C PHE A 141 11.20 -18.31 -13.92
N ARG A 142 12.31 -17.74 -13.48
CA ARG A 142 13.61 -18.40 -13.44
C ARG A 142 14.42 -17.98 -12.23
N ILE A 143 15.34 -18.82 -11.80
CA ILE A 143 16.32 -18.52 -10.77
C ILE A 143 17.71 -18.53 -11.41
N ASP A 144 18.51 -17.51 -11.06
CA ASP A 144 19.91 -17.41 -11.45
C ASP A 144 20.72 -16.95 -10.23
N GLY A 145 21.51 -17.85 -9.66
CA GLY A 145 22.19 -17.62 -8.39
C GLY A 145 21.23 -17.27 -7.26
N ASP A 146 21.45 -16.12 -6.64
CA ASP A 146 20.63 -15.58 -5.54
C ASP A 146 19.45 -14.73 -6.01
N ARG A 147 19.12 -14.72 -7.31
CA ARG A 147 18.05 -13.91 -7.88
C ARG A 147 16.95 -14.77 -8.47
N ALA A 148 15.70 -14.44 -8.15
CA ALA A 148 14.54 -14.97 -8.85
C ALA A 148 13.96 -13.87 -9.74
N TYR A 149 13.76 -14.20 -11.01
CA TYR A 149 13.26 -13.31 -12.05
C TYR A 149 11.83 -13.68 -12.44
N GLY A 150 11.06 -12.69 -12.84
CA GLY A 150 9.73 -12.87 -13.39
C GLY A 150 8.92 -11.58 -13.41
N LEU A 151 7.86 -11.55 -14.21
CA LEU A 151 7.00 -10.38 -14.36
C LEU A 151 6.18 -10.13 -13.11
N GLY A 152 6.30 -8.93 -12.54
CA GLY A 152 5.62 -8.54 -11.31
C GLY A 152 6.21 -9.20 -10.05
N ILE A 153 7.42 -9.77 -10.13
CA ILE A 153 8.03 -10.44 -8.96
C ILE A 153 8.53 -9.43 -7.92
N ALA A 154 9.04 -8.27 -8.36
CA ALA A 154 9.47 -7.20 -7.47
C ALA A 154 8.34 -6.22 -7.16
N ASP A 155 7.30 -6.17 -8.01
CA ASP A 155 6.18 -5.24 -7.94
C ASP A 155 4.85 -5.94 -8.34
N ASP A 156 4.05 -6.52 -7.42
CA ASP A 156 4.32 -6.71 -5.99
C ASP A 156 4.01 -8.15 -5.53
N LYS A 157 4.18 -9.14 -6.44
CA LYS A 157 3.89 -10.56 -6.12
C LYS A 157 4.77 -11.10 -4.99
N ASN A 158 5.96 -10.51 -4.78
CA ASN A 158 6.79 -10.84 -3.62
C ASN A 158 6.15 -10.40 -2.30
N GLY A 159 5.55 -9.22 -2.25
CA GLY A 159 4.85 -8.72 -1.07
C GLY A 159 3.66 -9.59 -0.70
N VAL A 160 2.90 -10.05 -1.70
CA VAL A 160 1.86 -11.07 -1.50
C VAL A 160 2.45 -12.34 -0.88
N ALA A 161 3.58 -12.85 -1.40
CA ALA A 161 4.24 -14.03 -0.86
C ALA A 161 4.74 -13.79 0.58
N VAL A 162 5.35 -12.63 0.87
CA VAL A 162 5.79 -12.26 2.22
C VAL A 162 4.64 -12.25 3.21
N ILE A 163 3.48 -11.69 2.83
CA ILE A 163 2.27 -11.71 3.68
C ILE A 163 1.83 -13.14 3.98
N LEU A 164 1.67 -13.98 2.97
CA LEU A 164 1.23 -15.37 3.13
C LEU A 164 2.14 -16.15 4.07
N HIS A 165 3.46 -16.04 3.89
CA HIS A 165 4.44 -16.78 4.70
C HIS A 165 4.67 -16.16 6.09
N THR A 166 4.46 -14.85 6.26
CA THR A 166 4.41 -14.24 7.59
C THR A 166 3.22 -14.76 8.41
N VAL A 167 2.03 -14.83 7.80
CA VAL A 167 0.85 -15.42 8.45
C VAL A 167 1.10 -16.90 8.80
N SER A 168 1.73 -17.67 7.89
CA SER A 168 2.15 -19.06 8.15
C SER A 168 3.06 -19.18 9.37
N ILE A 169 4.08 -18.32 9.48
CA ILE A 169 4.97 -18.28 10.65
C ILE A 169 4.18 -18.02 11.93
N LEU A 170 3.34 -17.00 11.97
CA LEU A 170 2.53 -16.66 13.14
C LEU A 170 1.63 -17.83 13.56
N GLN A 171 0.98 -18.50 12.60
CA GLN A 171 0.16 -19.69 12.86
C GLN A 171 1.00 -20.87 13.39
N SER A 172 2.18 -21.12 12.81
CA SER A 172 3.06 -22.23 13.19
C SER A 172 3.59 -22.11 14.63
N VAL A 173 3.68 -20.90 15.16
CA VAL A 173 4.07 -20.63 16.56
C VAL A 173 2.88 -20.35 17.47
N GLY A 174 1.66 -20.51 17.00
CA GLY A 174 0.43 -20.31 17.77
C GLY A 174 0.21 -18.87 18.22
N PHE A 175 0.77 -17.87 17.51
CA PHE A 175 0.68 -16.47 17.91
C PHE A 175 -0.70 -15.88 17.54
N LYS A 176 -1.48 -15.49 18.55
CA LYS A 176 -2.82 -14.89 18.41
C LYS A 176 -3.02 -13.63 19.25
N GLN A 177 -1.95 -12.97 19.69
CA GLN A 177 -2.04 -11.84 20.64
C GLN A 177 -2.43 -10.50 19.97
N TYR A 178 -2.78 -10.49 18.70
CA TYR A 178 -3.45 -9.35 18.03
C TYR A 178 -4.97 -9.38 18.28
N GLY A 179 -5.67 -8.27 18.10
CA GLY A 179 -7.13 -8.20 18.06
C GLY A 179 -7.65 -8.76 16.75
N THR A 180 -7.28 -8.11 15.66
CA THR A 180 -7.54 -8.56 14.29
C THR A 180 -6.30 -8.33 13.44
N LEU A 181 -5.86 -9.34 12.71
CA LEU A 181 -4.90 -9.19 11.63
C LEU A 181 -5.69 -9.18 10.31
N THR A 182 -5.69 -8.03 9.65
CA THR A 182 -6.38 -7.82 8.37
C THR A 182 -5.37 -7.89 7.23
N VAL A 183 -5.68 -8.64 6.17
CA VAL A 183 -4.90 -8.69 4.93
C VAL A 183 -5.79 -8.18 3.81
N LEU A 184 -5.33 -7.18 3.06
CA LEU A 184 -5.97 -6.70 1.84
C LEU A 184 -4.97 -6.77 0.69
N ILE A 185 -5.34 -7.52 -0.36
CA ILE A 185 -4.56 -7.62 -1.59
C ILE A 185 -5.47 -7.21 -2.73
N ASN A 186 -5.17 -6.09 -3.37
CA ASN A 186 -5.97 -5.54 -4.46
C ASN A 186 -5.38 -5.86 -5.84
N GLY A 187 -6.15 -5.58 -6.88
CA GLY A 187 -5.82 -5.87 -8.28
C GLY A 187 -5.90 -4.64 -9.16
N ASP A 188 -5.64 -3.44 -8.60
CA ASP A 188 -5.78 -2.18 -9.32
C ASP A 188 -4.79 -1.09 -8.85
N GLU A 189 -3.70 -1.49 -8.18
CA GLU A 189 -2.68 -0.57 -7.69
C GLU A 189 -2.03 0.20 -8.85
N GLU A 190 -1.62 -0.48 -9.87
CA GLU A 190 -0.88 0.05 -11.03
C GLU A 190 -1.69 1.06 -11.87
N ILE A 191 -3.00 1.10 -11.66
CA ILE A 191 -3.90 2.11 -12.25
C ILE A 191 -4.41 3.11 -11.22
N SER A 192 -3.66 3.29 -10.10
CA SER A 192 -3.93 4.23 -9.00
C SER A 192 -5.15 3.85 -8.15
N SER A 193 -5.41 2.57 -7.97
CA SER A 193 -6.36 1.99 -7.02
C SER A 193 -7.76 2.61 -7.07
N PRO A 194 -8.38 2.75 -8.26
CA PRO A 194 -9.71 3.34 -8.34
C PRO A 194 -10.75 2.56 -7.53
N GLY A 195 -10.64 1.24 -7.45
CA GLY A 195 -11.52 0.39 -6.69
C GLY A 195 -11.12 0.23 -5.22
N ALA A 196 -9.82 0.08 -4.95
CA ALA A 196 -9.34 -0.23 -3.60
C ALA A 196 -9.30 0.96 -2.65
N ARG A 197 -9.12 2.20 -3.14
CA ARG A 197 -8.83 3.40 -2.32
C ARG A 197 -9.81 3.66 -1.18
N ILE A 198 -11.11 3.47 -1.41
CA ILE A 198 -12.14 3.72 -0.39
C ILE A 198 -12.05 2.67 0.72
N LEU A 199 -11.85 1.40 0.34
CA LEU A 199 -11.73 0.30 1.30
C LEU A 199 -10.41 0.39 2.08
N LEU A 200 -9.30 0.72 1.43
CA LEU A 200 -8.00 0.98 2.08
C LEU A 200 -8.11 2.06 3.15
N ALA A 201 -8.71 3.20 2.81
CA ALA A 201 -8.91 4.31 3.75
C ALA A 201 -9.82 3.93 4.92
N LYS A 202 -10.89 3.18 4.66
CA LYS A 202 -11.81 2.70 5.70
C LYS A 202 -11.13 1.71 6.64
N LEU A 203 -10.49 0.69 6.08
CA LEU A 203 -9.82 -0.33 6.88
C LEU A 203 -8.62 0.23 7.65
N GLY A 204 -7.82 1.13 7.03
CA GLY A 204 -6.70 1.80 7.69
C GLY A 204 -7.12 2.59 8.95
N ALA A 205 -8.30 3.21 8.92
CA ALA A 205 -8.85 3.93 10.07
C ALA A 205 -9.20 3.02 11.28
N GLU A 206 -9.33 1.72 11.06
CA GLU A 206 -9.65 0.72 12.08
C GLU A 206 -8.40 0.10 12.73
N GLN A 207 -7.19 0.49 12.26
CA GLN A 207 -5.94 -0.17 12.65
C GLN A 207 -5.13 0.61 13.69
N ASP A 208 -4.29 -0.11 14.42
CA ASP A 208 -3.25 0.44 15.30
C ASP A 208 -1.89 0.54 14.55
N ALA A 209 -1.69 -0.25 13.49
CA ALA A 209 -0.56 -0.14 12.57
C ALA A 209 -0.91 -0.74 11.19
N VAL A 210 -0.31 -0.20 10.12
CA VAL A 210 -0.42 -0.73 8.76
C VAL A 210 0.99 -0.98 8.21
N PHE A 211 1.21 -2.17 7.64
CA PHE A 211 2.44 -2.56 6.96
C PHE A 211 2.14 -2.83 5.49
N SER A 212 2.69 -2.01 4.61
CA SER A 212 2.62 -2.23 3.17
C SER A 212 3.83 -3.04 2.71
N CYS A 213 3.55 -4.11 1.98
CA CYS A 213 4.55 -5.12 1.65
C CYS A 213 5.14 -4.95 0.25
N GLU A 214 5.05 -3.76 -0.33
CA GLU A 214 5.80 -3.41 -1.54
C GLU A 214 7.28 -3.77 -1.44
N GLY A 215 7.90 -4.08 -2.58
CA GLY A 215 9.32 -4.41 -2.65
C GLY A 215 10.24 -3.26 -2.23
N THR A 216 11.39 -3.60 -1.66
CA THR A 216 12.47 -2.65 -1.38
C THR A 216 13.60 -2.77 -2.39
N ARG A 217 14.52 -1.81 -2.42
CA ARG A 217 15.66 -1.84 -3.36
C ARG A 217 16.82 -2.68 -2.83
N VAL A 218 17.48 -3.43 -3.72
CA VAL A 218 18.68 -4.20 -3.37
C VAL A 218 19.84 -3.31 -2.90
N SER A 219 19.97 -2.11 -3.48
CA SER A 219 21.06 -1.18 -3.16
C SER A 219 20.91 -0.48 -1.80
N SER A 220 19.70 -0.45 -1.24
CA SER A 220 19.41 0.18 0.05
C SER A 220 18.27 -0.56 0.73
N ASP A 221 18.61 -1.56 1.56
CA ASP A 221 17.63 -2.29 2.33
C ASP A 221 16.92 -1.33 3.30
N LYS A 222 15.67 -0.94 2.98
CA LYS A 222 15.00 0.15 3.67
C LYS A 222 13.50 -0.06 3.87
N LEU A 223 12.93 0.68 4.81
CA LEU A 223 11.51 0.99 4.92
C LEU A 223 11.28 2.47 4.59
N SER A 224 10.12 2.79 4.02
CA SER A 224 9.73 4.17 3.72
C SER A 224 8.59 4.63 4.60
N LEU A 225 8.69 5.87 5.09
CA LEU A 225 7.66 6.56 5.87
C LEU A 225 6.89 7.57 5.03
N ALA A 226 7.35 7.81 3.79
CA ALA A 226 6.77 8.79 2.88
C ALA A 226 6.77 8.29 1.44
N THR A 227 5.69 8.59 0.70
CA THR A 227 5.58 8.39 -0.75
C THR A 227 4.98 9.61 -1.42
N SER A 228 5.22 9.79 -2.72
CA SER A 228 4.67 10.92 -3.45
C SER A 228 3.18 10.75 -3.71
N GLY A 229 2.41 11.82 -3.56
CA GLY A 229 1.10 11.92 -4.15
C GLY A 229 1.20 12.05 -5.67
N ILE A 230 0.22 11.52 -6.37
CA ILE A 230 0.12 11.51 -7.83
C ILE A 230 -1.16 12.23 -8.26
N GLY A 231 -1.03 13.13 -9.23
CA GLY A 231 -2.16 13.80 -9.87
C GLY A 231 -1.95 13.96 -11.37
N ALA A 232 -3.00 14.37 -12.05
CA ALA A 232 -2.95 14.79 -13.44
C ALA A 232 -3.71 16.09 -13.63
N ILE A 233 -3.19 16.98 -14.48
CA ILE A 233 -3.96 18.13 -14.97
C ILE A 233 -4.44 17.76 -16.37
N LEU A 234 -5.75 17.79 -16.56
CA LEU A 234 -6.41 17.58 -17.85
C LEU A 234 -6.91 18.93 -18.32
N LEU A 235 -6.35 19.43 -19.41
CA LEU A 235 -6.63 20.74 -19.99
C LEU A 235 -7.25 20.57 -21.36
N ASP A 236 -8.47 21.09 -21.54
CA ASP A 236 -9.21 21.04 -22.79
C ASP A 236 -9.54 22.44 -23.29
N VAL A 237 -9.39 22.66 -24.58
CA VAL A 237 -9.72 23.89 -25.28
C VAL A 237 -10.71 23.60 -26.41
N LYS A 238 -11.81 24.33 -26.43
CA LYS A 238 -12.77 24.37 -27.55
C LYS A 238 -12.73 25.73 -28.22
N GLY A 239 -12.43 25.73 -29.48
CA GLY A 239 -12.44 26.89 -30.38
C GLY A 239 -13.46 26.69 -31.51
N LYS A 240 -13.11 27.12 -32.73
CA LYS A 240 -13.96 27.03 -33.90
C LYS A 240 -13.14 26.75 -35.14
N ALA A 241 -13.54 25.73 -35.91
CA ALA A 241 -12.90 25.41 -37.21
C ALA A 241 -13.20 26.45 -38.26
N SER A 242 -12.24 26.66 -39.19
CA SER A 242 -12.39 27.38 -40.43
C SER A 242 -11.29 26.97 -41.42
N HIS A 243 -11.40 27.39 -42.67
CA HIS A 243 -10.38 27.14 -43.69
C HIS A 243 -9.15 28.02 -43.41
N ALA A 244 -8.00 27.40 -43.13
CA ALA A 244 -6.79 28.10 -42.65
C ALA A 244 -6.22 29.14 -43.66
N GLY A 245 -6.44 28.94 -44.97
CA GLY A 245 -6.01 29.87 -46.01
C GLY A 245 -7.09 30.77 -46.57
N GLY A 246 -8.37 30.36 -46.49
CA GLY A 246 -9.48 31.09 -47.11
C GLY A 246 -10.30 31.96 -46.17
N ALA A 247 -10.38 31.60 -44.91
CA ALA A 247 -11.19 32.33 -43.90
C ALA A 247 -10.64 32.12 -42.48
N PRO A 248 -9.35 32.35 -42.20
CA PRO A 248 -8.74 32.09 -40.90
C PRO A 248 -9.37 32.93 -39.78
N GLU A 249 -9.85 34.15 -40.08
CA GLU A 249 -10.50 35.08 -39.15
C GLU A 249 -11.85 34.59 -38.61
N GLN A 250 -12.51 33.67 -39.31
CA GLN A 250 -13.76 33.06 -38.90
C GLN A 250 -13.55 31.95 -37.87
N GLY A 251 -12.31 31.45 -37.73
CA GLY A 251 -11.92 30.42 -36.80
C GLY A 251 -11.58 30.98 -35.42
N ARG A 252 -11.47 30.07 -34.46
CA ARG A 252 -10.88 30.29 -33.12
C ARG A 252 -9.89 29.16 -32.89
N ASN A 253 -8.60 29.46 -33.01
CA ASN A 253 -7.56 28.45 -33.06
C ASN A 253 -7.31 27.84 -31.67
N ALA A 254 -7.85 26.64 -31.43
CA ALA A 254 -7.68 25.95 -30.16
C ALA A 254 -6.22 25.57 -29.84
N LEU A 255 -5.36 25.37 -30.87
CA LEU A 255 -3.93 25.09 -30.66
C LEU A 255 -3.19 26.30 -30.11
N TYR A 256 -3.48 27.51 -30.62
CA TYR A 256 -2.84 28.73 -30.11
C TYR A 256 -3.28 29.02 -28.66
N GLU A 257 -4.56 28.85 -28.36
CA GLU A 257 -5.07 28.97 -27.00
C GLU A 257 -4.45 27.91 -26.07
N LEU A 258 -4.38 26.64 -26.48
CA LEU A 258 -3.73 25.58 -25.68
C LEU A 258 -2.27 25.93 -25.38
N SER A 259 -1.52 26.40 -26.40
CA SER A 259 -0.12 26.77 -26.23
C SER A 259 0.05 27.90 -25.21
N HIS A 260 -0.85 28.91 -25.25
CA HIS A 260 -0.89 29.99 -24.27
C HIS A 260 -1.14 29.43 -22.84
N GLN A 261 -2.14 28.58 -22.70
CA GLN A 261 -2.51 28.01 -21.42
C GLN A 261 -1.39 27.15 -20.81
N VAL A 262 -0.73 26.29 -21.62
CA VAL A 262 0.44 25.50 -21.18
C VAL A 262 1.59 26.40 -20.74
N LEU A 263 1.87 27.47 -21.50
CA LEU A 263 2.95 28.42 -21.16
C LEU A 263 2.67 29.20 -19.87
N GLN A 264 1.43 29.62 -19.63
CA GLN A 264 1.11 30.33 -18.38
C GLN A 264 1.02 29.41 -17.15
N LEU A 265 0.92 28.09 -17.36
CA LEU A 265 0.92 27.06 -16.30
C LEU A 265 2.28 26.34 -16.16
N ARG A 266 3.33 26.76 -16.88
CA ARG A 266 4.64 26.07 -16.89
C ARG A 266 5.43 26.18 -15.61
N ASP A 267 5.17 27.19 -14.79
CA ASP A 267 5.91 27.54 -13.57
C ASP A 267 5.22 27.08 -12.27
N LEU A 268 4.29 26.13 -12.37
CA LEU A 268 3.56 25.60 -11.21
C LEU A 268 4.42 24.69 -10.32
N SER A 269 5.53 24.15 -10.83
CA SER A 269 6.47 23.39 -10.00
C SER A 269 7.11 24.27 -8.92
N ASN A 270 7.23 23.71 -7.71
CA ASN A 270 7.81 24.42 -6.57
C ASN A 270 8.83 23.53 -5.83
N PRO A 271 10.14 23.78 -5.99
CA PRO A 271 11.19 23.00 -5.35
C PRO A 271 11.15 23.03 -3.81
N GLN A 272 10.65 24.12 -3.19
CA GLN A 272 10.56 24.24 -1.74
C GLN A 272 9.50 23.32 -1.13
N THR A 273 8.42 23.06 -1.85
CA THR A 273 7.37 22.13 -1.43
C THR A 273 7.52 20.74 -2.04
N GLY A 274 8.45 20.58 -3.01
CA GLY A 274 8.63 19.36 -3.78
C GLY A 274 7.50 19.07 -4.80
N LEU A 275 6.61 20.07 -5.04
CA LEU A 275 5.62 20.00 -6.11
C LEU A 275 6.30 19.96 -7.47
N LYS A 276 5.97 18.95 -8.29
CA LYS A 276 6.41 18.82 -9.68
C LYS A 276 5.20 18.77 -10.60
N VAL A 277 5.20 19.62 -11.63
CA VAL A 277 4.17 19.65 -12.68
C VAL A 277 4.87 19.63 -14.01
N ASN A 278 4.60 18.60 -14.81
CA ASN A 278 5.24 18.43 -16.12
C ASN A 278 4.17 18.12 -17.17
N TRP A 279 4.07 18.98 -18.19
CA TRP A 279 3.21 18.73 -19.35
C TRP A 279 3.85 17.66 -20.23
N THR A 280 3.15 16.55 -20.45
CA THR A 280 3.71 15.36 -21.08
C THR A 280 2.97 14.90 -22.32
N LEU A 281 1.70 15.29 -22.47
CA LEU A 281 0.88 14.96 -23.63
C LEU A 281 0.19 16.21 -24.17
N ALA A 282 0.08 16.32 -25.49
CA ALA A 282 -0.71 17.35 -26.16
C ALA A 282 -1.25 16.83 -27.50
N GLN A 283 -2.48 17.22 -27.84
CA GLN A 283 -3.13 16.90 -29.11
C GLN A 283 -3.89 18.11 -29.63
N ALA A 284 -3.84 18.39 -30.94
CA ALA A 284 -4.59 19.45 -31.59
C ALA A 284 -4.74 19.22 -33.08
N GLY A 285 -5.94 19.57 -33.59
CA GLY A 285 -6.23 19.56 -35.06
C GLY A 285 -6.29 18.17 -35.68
N THR A 286 -6.73 18.14 -36.95
CA THR A 286 -6.84 16.91 -37.75
C THR A 286 -6.18 17.08 -39.11
N ASN A 287 -6.32 18.25 -39.74
CA ASN A 287 -5.81 18.55 -41.04
C ASN A 287 -5.03 19.87 -41.07
N ARG A 288 -3.95 19.93 -41.82
CA ARG A 288 -3.07 21.10 -41.90
C ARG A 288 -3.75 22.39 -42.39
N ASN A 289 -4.76 22.29 -43.26
CA ASN A 289 -5.47 23.43 -43.85
C ASN A 289 -6.76 23.80 -43.10
N VAL A 290 -6.97 23.29 -41.86
CA VAL A 290 -8.12 23.58 -40.99
C VAL A 290 -7.63 24.21 -39.68
N ILE A 291 -8.22 25.34 -39.29
CA ILE A 291 -8.04 25.92 -37.94
C ILE A 291 -8.59 24.93 -36.92
N PRO A 292 -7.79 24.48 -35.93
CA PRO A 292 -8.22 23.49 -34.95
C PRO A 292 -9.40 23.99 -34.10
N ALA A 293 -10.48 23.20 -34.08
CA ALA A 293 -11.64 23.46 -33.23
C ALA A 293 -11.46 22.93 -31.81
N THR A 294 -10.55 21.95 -31.62
CA THR A 294 -10.29 21.35 -30.31
C THR A 294 -8.80 21.15 -30.11
N ALA A 295 -8.35 21.27 -28.89
CA ALA A 295 -7.02 20.92 -28.46
C ALA A 295 -7.04 20.48 -27.00
N SER A 296 -6.13 19.59 -26.58
CA SER A 296 -6.00 19.13 -25.20
C SER A 296 -4.55 18.92 -24.82
N ALA A 297 -4.26 19.03 -23.53
CA ALA A 297 -2.96 18.68 -22.95
C ALA A 297 -3.13 18.01 -21.58
N GLN A 298 -2.15 17.20 -21.20
CA GLN A 298 -2.12 16.56 -19.88
C GLN A 298 -0.77 16.76 -19.23
N ALA A 299 -0.78 17.01 -17.91
CA ALA A 299 0.42 17.10 -17.09
C ALA A 299 0.44 16.02 -16.02
N ASP A 300 1.62 15.43 -15.79
CA ASP A 300 1.93 14.63 -14.59
C ASP A 300 2.18 15.56 -13.40
N VAL A 301 1.61 15.24 -12.25
CA VAL A 301 1.76 16.00 -11.01
C VAL A 301 2.27 15.09 -9.91
N ARG A 302 3.32 15.53 -9.20
CA ARG A 302 3.84 14.86 -7.98
C ARG A 302 3.78 15.82 -6.82
N LEU A 303 3.25 15.32 -5.68
CA LEU A 303 3.01 16.08 -4.45
C LEU A 303 3.72 15.40 -3.28
N LEU A 304 4.27 16.19 -2.35
CA LEU A 304 4.80 15.67 -1.09
C LEU A 304 3.85 15.87 0.09
N ARG A 305 2.88 16.78 -0.05
CA ARG A 305 1.90 17.10 1.00
C ARG A 305 0.50 17.19 0.40
N ALA A 306 -0.47 16.62 1.07
CA ALA A 306 -1.87 16.65 0.65
C ALA A 306 -2.43 18.09 0.53
N ALA A 307 -2.00 18.98 1.42
CA ALA A 307 -2.43 20.39 1.43
C ALA A 307 -2.01 21.20 0.19
N ASP A 308 -0.99 20.75 -0.56
CA ASP A 308 -0.55 21.44 -1.77
C ASP A 308 -1.45 21.16 -2.98
N ALA A 309 -2.28 20.11 -2.92
CA ALA A 309 -3.23 19.76 -3.97
C ALA A 309 -4.33 20.83 -4.15
N ASP A 310 -4.91 21.31 -3.05
CA ASP A 310 -5.96 22.33 -3.09
C ASP A 310 -5.44 23.66 -3.66
N LYS A 311 -4.24 24.07 -3.21
CA LYS A 311 -3.58 25.30 -3.71
C LYS A 311 -3.27 25.23 -5.20
N LEU A 312 -2.83 24.05 -5.66
CA LEU A 312 -2.55 23.82 -7.09
C LEU A 312 -3.82 23.95 -7.91
N GLU A 313 -4.90 23.32 -7.47
CA GLU A 313 -6.20 23.34 -8.15
C GLU A 313 -6.77 24.77 -8.23
N ASP A 314 -6.72 25.53 -7.13
CA ASP A 314 -7.12 26.92 -7.09
C ASP A 314 -6.30 27.78 -8.06
N THR A 315 -4.98 27.59 -8.08
CA THR A 315 -4.07 28.33 -8.97
C THR A 315 -4.34 28.03 -10.44
N ILE A 316 -4.59 26.78 -10.79
CA ILE A 316 -4.96 26.36 -12.16
C ILE A 316 -6.26 27.05 -12.56
N ASN A 317 -7.30 26.94 -11.72
CA ASN A 317 -8.63 27.49 -12.00
C ASN A 317 -8.63 29.03 -12.15
N GLU A 318 -7.74 29.72 -11.45
CA GLU A 318 -7.60 31.17 -11.59
C GLU A 318 -6.86 31.51 -12.90
N ARG A 319 -5.71 30.88 -13.16
CA ARG A 319 -4.86 31.22 -14.31
C ARG A 319 -5.56 30.95 -15.66
N ILE A 320 -6.33 29.85 -15.80
CA ILE A 320 -7.02 29.53 -17.05
C ILE A 320 -8.13 30.53 -17.45
N LYS A 321 -8.51 31.45 -16.57
CA LYS A 321 -9.45 32.55 -16.90
C LYS A 321 -8.85 33.54 -17.89
N THR A 322 -7.51 33.72 -17.87
CA THR A 322 -6.78 34.56 -18.81
C THR A 322 -6.62 33.82 -20.14
N ARG A 323 -7.24 34.32 -21.20
CA ARG A 323 -7.28 33.70 -22.53
C ARG A 323 -6.55 34.55 -23.56
N LEU A 324 -5.84 33.87 -24.45
CA LEU A 324 -5.25 34.51 -25.64
C LEU A 324 -6.35 34.82 -26.65
N ILE A 325 -7.31 33.90 -26.81
CA ILE A 325 -8.42 34.02 -27.76
C ILE A 325 -9.73 34.08 -26.95
N PRO A 326 -10.37 35.26 -26.79
CA PRO A 326 -11.49 35.47 -25.88
C PRO A 326 -12.69 34.53 -26.05
N ASP A 327 -12.98 34.16 -27.31
CA ASP A 327 -14.16 33.34 -27.67
C ASP A 327 -13.89 31.82 -27.59
N THR A 328 -12.81 31.38 -26.99
CA THR A 328 -12.53 29.98 -26.73
C THR A 328 -13.10 29.56 -25.37
N LEU A 329 -13.47 28.29 -25.24
CA LEU A 329 -13.81 27.67 -23.95
C LEU A 329 -12.59 26.87 -23.48
N VAL A 330 -12.02 27.27 -22.36
CA VAL A 330 -10.93 26.57 -21.68
C VAL A 330 -11.48 25.93 -20.42
N THR A 331 -11.21 24.64 -20.25
CA THR A 331 -11.52 23.91 -19.01
C THR A 331 -10.28 23.16 -18.54
N ALA A 332 -10.05 23.18 -17.24
CA ALA A 332 -9.04 22.37 -16.60
C ALA A 332 -9.66 21.54 -15.48
N ARG A 333 -9.18 20.33 -15.32
CA ARG A 333 -9.55 19.45 -14.21
C ARG A 333 -8.27 18.92 -13.58
N PHE A 334 -8.11 19.13 -12.27
CA PHE A 334 -7.07 18.48 -11.50
C PHE A 334 -7.61 17.12 -11.00
N GLU A 335 -7.03 16.04 -11.49
CA GLU A 335 -7.40 14.68 -11.13
C GLU A 335 -6.48 14.18 -10.03
N ARG A 336 -7.03 13.96 -8.84
CA ARG A 336 -6.30 13.44 -7.66
C ARG A 336 -6.23 11.93 -7.76
N ARG A 337 -5.10 11.41 -8.26
CA ARG A 337 -4.92 9.98 -8.51
C ARG A 337 -4.55 9.24 -7.24
N ARG A 338 -3.58 9.75 -6.46
CA ARG A 338 -3.10 9.14 -5.21
C ARG A 338 -2.68 10.23 -4.22
N PRO A 339 -3.06 10.17 -2.93
CA PRO A 339 -2.52 11.09 -1.94
C PRO A 339 -1.03 10.79 -1.68
N PRO A 340 -0.26 11.71 -1.11
CA PRO A 340 1.05 11.39 -0.55
C PRO A 340 0.89 10.60 0.76
N LEU A 341 1.82 9.68 1.04
CA LEU A 341 2.08 9.22 2.39
C LEU A 341 3.02 10.22 3.05
N GLU A 342 2.63 10.77 4.19
CA GLU A 342 3.42 11.73 4.94
C GLU A 342 3.97 11.08 6.21
N ALA A 343 5.27 11.23 6.46
CA ALA A 343 5.91 10.72 7.67
C ALA A 343 5.31 11.36 8.93
N THR A 344 5.03 10.57 9.94
CA THR A 344 4.48 11.01 11.23
C THR A 344 5.41 10.66 12.38
N PRO A 345 5.32 11.32 13.55
CA PRO A 345 6.09 10.90 14.71
C PRO A 345 5.83 9.44 15.12
N ALA A 346 4.61 8.92 14.87
CA ALA A 346 4.28 7.51 15.14
C ALA A 346 4.98 6.57 14.16
N SER A 347 5.01 6.91 12.85
CA SER A 347 5.73 6.10 11.85
C SER A 347 7.25 6.12 12.08
N HIS A 348 7.83 7.24 12.52
CA HIS A 348 9.25 7.30 12.91
C HIS A 348 9.57 6.34 14.06
N ARG A 349 8.79 6.38 15.16
CA ARG A 349 9.01 5.45 16.29
C ARG A 349 8.89 3.99 15.88
N LEU A 350 7.91 3.68 15.04
CA LEU A 350 7.73 2.32 14.53
C LEU A 350 8.89 1.90 13.60
N GLY A 351 9.39 2.82 12.78
CA GLY A 351 10.58 2.63 11.93
C GLY A 351 11.85 2.38 12.75
N GLU A 352 12.10 3.16 13.79
CA GLU A 352 13.22 2.95 14.72
C GLU A 352 13.13 1.59 15.42
N HIS A 353 11.91 1.14 15.74
CA HIS A 353 11.70 -0.20 16.31
C HIS A 353 12.05 -1.29 15.28
N ALA A 354 11.67 -1.11 14.03
CA ALA A 354 12.03 -2.00 12.93
C ALA A 354 13.56 -2.09 12.76
N GLN A 355 14.30 -0.98 12.86
CA GLN A 355 15.77 -0.96 12.83
C GLN A 355 16.37 -1.80 13.96
N LYS A 356 15.83 -1.71 15.17
CA LYS A 356 16.29 -2.52 16.32
C LYS A 356 16.10 -4.01 16.06
N ILE A 357 14.93 -4.41 15.57
CA ILE A 357 14.65 -5.81 15.20
C ILE A 357 15.61 -6.30 14.12
N TYR A 358 15.83 -5.49 13.09
CA TYR A 358 16.70 -5.87 11.98
C TYR A 358 18.18 -5.96 12.41
N GLY A 359 18.59 -5.10 13.33
CA GLY A 359 19.89 -5.11 13.99
C GLY A 359 20.17 -6.39 14.80
N GLU A 360 19.14 -7.09 15.30
CA GLU A 360 19.27 -8.40 15.93
C GLU A 360 19.88 -9.46 15.00
N LEU A 361 19.75 -9.26 13.67
CA LEU A 361 20.33 -10.10 12.63
C LEU A 361 21.73 -9.67 12.19
N GLY A 362 22.31 -8.65 12.83
CA GLY A 362 23.56 -8.03 12.39
C GLY A 362 23.44 -7.27 11.07
N LYS A 363 22.22 -6.86 10.69
CA LYS A 363 21.93 -6.15 9.45
C LYS A 363 21.52 -4.70 9.71
N SER A 364 21.82 -3.82 8.75
CA SER A 364 21.37 -2.43 8.77
C SER A 364 20.07 -2.29 7.98
N LEU A 365 19.14 -1.49 8.51
CA LEU A 365 17.89 -1.11 7.85
C LEU A 365 17.83 0.42 7.80
N GLU A 366 17.68 0.97 6.60
CA GLU A 366 17.48 2.41 6.41
C GLU A 366 16.00 2.76 6.66
N ILE A 367 15.74 3.90 7.29
CA ILE A 367 14.40 4.48 7.40
C ILE A 367 14.39 5.77 6.57
N ASP A 368 13.60 5.77 5.51
CA ASP A 368 13.50 6.88 4.58
C ASP A 368 12.19 7.65 4.81
N ASP A 369 12.31 8.89 5.23
CA ASP A 369 11.19 9.82 5.45
C ASP A 369 10.97 10.78 4.28
N LYS A 370 11.70 10.58 3.17
CA LYS A 370 11.61 11.38 1.95
C LYS A 370 10.98 10.59 0.82
N ALA A 371 9.97 11.18 0.21
CA ALA A 371 9.31 10.57 -0.94
C ALA A 371 10.21 10.60 -2.19
N GLU A 372 10.40 9.45 -2.83
CA GLU A 372 11.26 9.25 -4.01
C GLU A 372 10.54 9.38 -5.36
N GLY A 373 9.30 9.88 -5.39
CA GLY A 373 8.54 10.11 -6.62
C GLY A 373 7.50 9.03 -6.95
N GLY A 374 7.61 7.81 -6.42
CA GLY A 374 6.59 6.78 -6.47
C GLY A 374 5.47 7.04 -5.46
N GLY A 375 4.27 6.53 -5.75
CA GLY A 375 3.15 6.53 -4.82
C GLY A 375 2.63 5.10 -4.67
N THR A 376 2.12 4.74 -3.49
CA THR A 376 1.66 3.39 -3.16
C THR A 376 0.33 3.40 -2.41
N ASP A 377 -0.26 2.25 -2.21
CA ASP A 377 -1.53 2.09 -1.49
C ASP A 377 -1.45 2.41 0.01
N ALA A 378 -0.25 2.41 0.58
CA ALA A 378 0.00 2.88 1.94
C ALA A 378 -0.57 4.28 2.18
N ALA A 379 -0.51 5.16 1.16
CA ALA A 379 -1.04 6.51 1.23
C ALA A 379 -2.57 6.56 1.40
N PHE A 380 -3.31 5.65 0.75
CA PHE A 380 -4.75 5.55 0.97
C PHE A 380 -5.08 5.00 2.35
N ALA A 381 -4.36 3.97 2.81
CA ALA A 381 -4.53 3.42 4.15
C ALA A 381 -4.27 4.47 5.25
N ALA A 382 -3.30 5.38 5.02
CA ALA A 382 -2.96 6.47 5.93
C ALA A 382 -3.97 7.62 5.93
N SER A 383 -4.79 7.77 4.88
CA SER A 383 -5.56 9.00 4.61
C SER A 383 -6.62 9.34 5.67
N ARG A 384 -7.04 8.39 6.51
CA ARG A 384 -8.07 8.56 7.55
C ARG A 384 -7.65 8.06 8.92
N THR A 385 -6.35 7.86 9.16
CA THR A 385 -5.84 7.35 10.45
C THR A 385 -4.70 8.20 10.96
N GLN A 386 -4.47 8.14 12.28
CA GLN A 386 -3.27 8.62 12.95
C GLN A 386 -2.32 7.47 13.33
N ALA A 387 -2.73 6.23 13.04
CA ALA A 387 -1.89 5.06 13.25
C ALA A 387 -0.66 5.10 12.32
N PRO A 388 0.48 4.56 12.73
CA PRO A 388 1.65 4.49 11.90
C PRO A 388 1.40 3.59 10.69
N VAL A 389 1.77 4.09 9.50
CA VAL A 389 1.77 3.35 8.24
C VAL A 389 3.21 3.32 7.74
N LEU A 390 3.74 2.14 7.49
CA LEU A 390 5.09 1.92 6.98
C LEU A 390 5.03 1.14 5.68
N GLU A 391 5.93 1.50 4.77
CA GLU A 391 6.00 1.00 3.40
C GLU A 391 7.27 0.15 3.21
N ARG A 392 7.27 -0.78 2.23
CA ARG A 392 8.40 -1.57 1.75
C ARG A 392 8.82 -2.74 2.66
N PHE A 393 7.82 -3.48 3.20
CA PHE A 393 8.10 -4.72 3.94
C PHE A 393 8.36 -5.95 3.04
N GLY A 394 8.18 -5.83 1.73
CA GLY A 394 8.48 -6.88 0.76
C GLY A 394 9.98 -7.15 0.60
N LEU A 395 10.32 -8.02 -0.34
CA LEU A 395 11.69 -8.44 -0.61
C LEU A 395 12.50 -7.33 -1.29
N ALA A 396 13.82 -7.42 -1.16
CA ALA A 396 14.71 -6.56 -1.92
C ALA A 396 14.73 -6.99 -3.39
N GLY A 397 14.46 -6.04 -4.28
CA GLY A 397 14.37 -6.30 -5.71
C GLY A 397 14.80 -5.11 -6.57
N ALA A 398 14.78 -5.29 -7.87
CA ALA A 398 15.02 -4.26 -8.85
C ALA A 398 14.36 -4.61 -10.19
N GLY A 399 14.32 -3.62 -11.11
CA GLY A 399 13.80 -3.82 -12.46
C GLY A 399 12.29 -3.82 -12.56
N ALA A 400 11.55 -3.39 -11.53
CA ALA A 400 10.10 -3.17 -11.61
C ALA A 400 9.75 -2.32 -12.83
N HIS A 401 8.67 -2.67 -13.52
CA HIS A 401 8.24 -2.07 -14.80
C HIS A 401 9.24 -2.30 -15.97
N SER A 402 10.20 -3.21 -15.80
CA SER A 402 11.16 -3.59 -16.83
C SER A 402 10.80 -4.95 -17.43
N ASN A 403 10.75 -5.03 -18.75
CA ASN A 403 10.31 -6.23 -19.45
C ASN A 403 11.29 -7.41 -19.40
N ASP A 404 12.53 -7.23 -18.93
CA ASP A 404 13.56 -8.25 -19.04
C ASP A 404 14.48 -8.39 -17.81
N ALA A 405 14.36 -7.50 -16.85
CA ALA A 405 15.31 -7.37 -15.76
C ALA A 405 14.69 -7.37 -14.35
N GLU A 406 13.38 -7.61 -14.23
CA GLU A 406 12.71 -7.60 -12.93
C GLU A 406 13.06 -8.84 -12.12
N TYR A 407 13.60 -8.63 -10.90
CA TYR A 407 14.03 -9.70 -10.01
C TYR A 407 13.93 -9.31 -8.53
N VAL A 408 13.93 -10.33 -7.66
CA VAL A 408 14.14 -10.20 -6.22
C VAL A 408 15.39 -10.95 -5.77
N ASP A 409 16.04 -10.44 -4.72
CA ASP A 409 17.17 -11.09 -4.04
C ASP A 409 16.64 -12.11 -3.02
N LEU A 410 16.92 -13.38 -3.25
CA LEU A 410 16.50 -14.50 -2.39
C LEU A 410 17.15 -14.47 -1.00
N ASN A 411 18.23 -13.70 -0.81
CA ASN A 411 18.86 -13.51 0.49
C ASN A 411 18.06 -12.55 1.40
N SER A 412 17.15 -11.76 0.83
CA SER A 412 16.27 -10.88 1.60
C SER A 412 15.08 -11.62 2.24
N ILE A 413 14.76 -12.85 1.82
CA ILE A 413 13.57 -13.58 2.29
C ILE A 413 13.57 -13.75 3.80
N VAL A 414 14.61 -14.35 4.37
CA VAL A 414 14.67 -14.67 5.80
C VAL A 414 14.64 -13.39 6.67
N PRO A 415 15.46 -12.36 6.39
CA PRO A 415 15.40 -11.10 7.14
C PRO A 415 14.05 -10.41 7.08
N ARG A 416 13.38 -10.39 5.91
CA ARG A 416 12.10 -9.72 5.73
C ARG A 416 10.95 -10.46 6.40
N LEU A 417 10.89 -11.79 6.32
CA LEU A 417 9.93 -12.60 7.07
C LEU A 417 10.12 -12.44 8.59
N TYR A 418 11.37 -12.45 9.06
CA TYR A 418 11.68 -12.20 10.46
C TYR A 418 11.20 -10.82 10.91
N LEU A 419 11.56 -9.79 10.15
CA LEU A 419 11.19 -8.41 10.45
C LEU A 419 9.67 -8.25 10.58
N LEU A 420 8.91 -8.61 9.55
CA LEU A 420 7.46 -8.42 9.54
C LEU A 420 6.77 -9.24 10.64
N SER A 421 7.18 -10.50 10.84
CA SER A 421 6.64 -11.32 11.93
C SER A 421 6.86 -10.68 13.30
N ARG A 422 8.08 -10.21 13.57
CA ARG A 422 8.44 -9.57 14.84
C ARG A 422 7.71 -8.23 15.02
N MET A 423 7.59 -7.43 13.96
CA MET A 423 6.83 -6.16 14.01
C MET A 423 5.37 -6.40 14.39
N ILE A 424 4.71 -7.38 13.77
CA ILE A 424 3.33 -7.75 14.13
C ILE A 424 3.25 -8.18 15.60
N MET A 425 4.17 -9.04 16.04
CA MET A 425 4.18 -9.53 17.42
C MET A 425 4.40 -8.42 18.44
N ASP A 426 5.32 -7.50 18.17
CA ASP A 426 5.69 -6.45 19.11
C ASP A 426 4.65 -5.33 19.15
N VAL A 427 4.03 -4.95 18.03
CA VAL A 427 2.86 -4.05 18.00
C VAL A 427 1.70 -4.66 18.77
N SER A 428 1.40 -5.95 18.56
CA SER A 428 0.33 -6.67 19.28
C SER A 428 0.49 -6.65 20.80
N ARG A 429 1.74 -6.58 21.27
CA ARG A 429 2.12 -6.59 22.70
C ARG A 429 2.38 -5.21 23.30
N ASP A 430 2.08 -4.14 22.58
CA ASP A 430 2.38 -2.75 23.00
C ASP A 430 3.88 -2.50 23.33
N ARG A 431 4.79 -3.23 22.66
CA ARG A 431 6.24 -3.07 22.88
C ARG A 431 6.83 -1.88 22.12
N VAL A 432 6.06 -1.30 21.23
CA VAL A 432 6.42 -0.08 20.50
C VAL A 432 5.79 1.09 21.23
N GLY A 433 6.54 1.83 22.00
CA GLY A 433 6.04 2.93 22.82
C GLY A 433 5.26 3.96 22.01
N GLY A 434 3.97 4.19 22.38
CA GLY A 434 3.16 5.28 21.83
C GLY A 434 2.51 5.04 20.48
N ALA A 435 1.98 3.83 20.23
CA ALA A 435 1.03 3.58 19.14
C ALA A 435 -0.36 4.14 19.52
N ARG A 436 -0.45 5.45 19.74
CA ARG A 436 -1.64 6.35 19.67
C ARG A 436 -1.14 7.78 19.80
#